data_b743889ddf8115466da69a39ac097a38
#
_entry.id   b743889ddf8115466da69a39ac097a38
#
_cell.length_a   1.000
_cell.length_b   1.000
_cell.length_c   1.000
_cell.angle_alpha   90.00
_cell.angle_beta   90.00
_cell.angle_gamma   90.00
#
_symmetry.space_group_name_H-M   'P 1'
#
loop_
_entity.id
_entity.type
_entity.pdbx_description
1 polymer ?
#
loop_
_entity_poly.entity_id
_entity_poly.type
_entity_poly.pdbx_seq_one_letter_code
_entity_poly.pdbx_strand_id
1 'polypeptide(L)'
;MVQLTDSHNRKMDYLRISVTDRCNFRCQYCMPEDIQFQDKSHILSYEEILLFAEACLALGVTKVRVTGGEPLVRRGVVWFVGQLKELGFEDVTMTTNGFLLEENLDGLVEAGLDRINISLDTLQPEKFAFITRRNHFQKVWDAIMATLETPLSPVKINAVAMRGINDDEISEMARLTLEYPMHVRFIELMPLNGDTDGSRFRSLFIPGREILDRAQEELGDLGPIEKEDPAAPADEFKFEGAPGTFGVITPVSEPFCARCSRLRLTADGKIHPCLLTDLDVPVKDAIRSEDPIPAIHKVLWETARIKPAAGLTLPEESRNRTMSQIGG
;
A
#
# COMPACT_ATOMS: atom_id res chain seq x y z
N MET A 1 21.83 6.88 16.79
CA MET A 1 21.57 6.83 15.32
C MET A 1 20.96 8.16 14.91
N VAL A 2 21.30 8.67 13.75
CA VAL A 2 20.71 9.90 13.19
C VAL A 2 19.34 9.50 12.63
N GLN A 3 18.27 10.19 13.07
CA GLN A 3 16.91 9.91 12.61
C GLN A 3 16.53 10.83 11.44
N LEU A 4 16.13 10.28 10.31
CA LEU A 4 15.60 11.05 9.19
C LEU A 4 14.28 11.75 9.60
N THR A 5 14.28 13.07 9.52
CA THR A 5 13.10 13.90 9.83
C THR A 5 12.84 14.88 8.69
N ASP A 6 11.58 15.21 8.47
CA ASP A 6 11.22 16.20 7.47
C ASP A 6 11.15 17.63 8.04
N SER A 7 10.85 18.61 7.18
CA SER A 7 10.71 20.02 7.56
C SER A 7 9.53 20.32 8.51
N HIS A 8 8.68 19.34 8.77
CA HIS A 8 7.53 19.41 9.67
C HIS A 8 7.75 18.59 10.97
N ASN A 9 9.02 18.19 11.26
CA ASN A 9 9.41 17.36 12.39
C ASN A 9 8.76 15.96 12.44
N ARG A 10 8.28 15.44 11.30
CA ARG A 10 7.79 14.06 11.21
C ARG A 10 8.98 13.12 11.03
N LYS A 11 9.04 12.05 11.82
CA LYS A 11 10.06 11.00 11.67
C LYS A 11 9.72 10.15 10.44
N MET A 12 10.69 9.95 9.55
CA MET A 12 10.56 9.05 8.41
C MET A 12 11.09 7.68 8.82
N ASP A 13 10.23 6.80 9.31
CA ASP A 13 10.58 5.46 9.78
C ASP A 13 10.05 4.33 8.89
N TYR A 14 9.30 4.68 7.83
CA TYR A 14 8.61 3.73 7.00
C TYR A 14 8.88 3.92 5.51
N LEU A 15 9.47 2.90 4.88
CA LEU A 15 9.77 2.87 3.45
C LEU A 15 8.80 1.95 2.70
N ARG A 16 8.19 2.44 1.63
CA ARG A 16 7.47 1.61 0.65
C ARG A 16 8.35 1.44 -0.58
N ILE A 17 8.56 0.20 -1.01
CA ILE A 17 9.40 -0.14 -2.16
C ILE A 17 8.53 -0.72 -3.26
N SER A 18 8.42 -0.02 -4.38
CA SER A 18 7.89 -0.60 -5.61
C SER A 18 8.98 -1.42 -6.29
N VAL A 19 8.86 -2.73 -6.26
CA VAL A 19 9.84 -3.60 -6.92
C VAL A 19 9.60 -3.72 -8.42
N THR A 20 8.42 -3.38 -8.91
CA THR A 20 8.04 -3.42 -10.33
C THR A 20 6.82 -2.55 -10.58
N ASP A 21 6.69 -2.00 -11.77
CA ASP A 21 5.48 -1.33 -12.26
C ASP A 21 4.46 -2.32 -12.88
N ARG A 22 4.88 -3.58 -13.13
CA ARG A 22 4.06 -4.61 -13.76
C ARG A 22 3.05 -5.18 -12.79
N CYS A 23 1.83 -5.41 -13.30
CA CYS A 23 0.75 -6.08 -12.58
C CYS A 23 0.04 -7.05 -13.53
N ASN A 24 -0.42 -8.16 -13.01
CA ASN A 24 -1.25 -9.13 -13.72
C ASN A 24 -2.74 -8.75 -13.76
N PHE A 25 -3.18 -7.78 -12.92
CA PHE A 25 -4.51 -7.18 -12.97
C PHE A 25 -4.51 -5.83 -13.68
N ARG A 26 -5.72 -5.32 -13.99
CA ARG A 26 -5.97 -4.02 -14.63
C ARG A 26 -7.11 -3.29 -13.92
N CYS A 27 -6.99 -3.15 -12.58
CA CYS A 27 -8.04 -2.53 -11.78
C CYS A 27 -8.37 -1.13 -12.31
N GLN A 28 -9.66 -0.85 -12.49
CA GLN A 28 -10.17 0.35 -13.16
C GLN A 28 -9.77 1.66 -12.48
N TYR A 29 -9.60 1.63 -11.16
CA TYR A 29 -9.16 2.78 -10.38
C TYR A 29 -7.63 2.91 -10.29
N CYS A 30 -6.86 1.88 -10.66
CA CYS A 30 -5.42 1.82 -10.47
C CYS A 30 -4.65 2.18 -11.75
N MET A 31 -5.03 1.64 -12.89
CA MET A 31 -4.32 1.83 -14.16
C MET A 31 -5.22 1.64 -15.39
N PRO A 32 -4.91 2.29 -16.51
CA PRO A 32 -5.57 2.03 -17.78
C PRO A 32 -5.26 0.60 -18.29
N GLU A 33 -6.11 0.08 -19.16
CA GLU A 33 -5.96 -1.30 -19.68
C GLU A 33 -4.73 -1.45 -20.58
N ASP A 34 -4.46 -0.42 -21.37
CA ASP A 34 -3.38 -0.31 -22.36
C ASP A 34 -2.07 0.30 -21.79
N ILE A 35 -1.91 0.27 -20.45
CA ILE A 35 -0.73 0.84 -19.79
C ILE A 35 0.57 0.31 -20.40
N GLN A 36 1.50 1.24 -20.67
CA GLN A 36 2.85 0.90 -21.09
C GLN A 36 3.76 0.78 -19.88
N PHE A 37 4.31 -0.42 -19.67
CA PHE A 37 5.25 -0.66 -18.59
C PHE A 37 6.67 -0.23 -18.95
N GLN A 38 7.47 0.12 -17.95
CA GLN A 38 8.87 0.47 -18.11
C GLN A 38 9.67 -0.69 -18.72
N ASP A 39 10.68 -0.35 -19.52
CA ASP A 39 11.67 -1.35 -19.93
C ASP A 39 12.44 -1.89 -18.71
N LYS A 40 12.79 -3.18 -18.76
CA LYS A 40 13.52 -3.82 -17.65
C LYS A 40 14.86 -3.13 -17.33
N SER A 41 15.51 -2.52 -18.30
CA SER A 41 16.76 -1.77 -18.13
C SER A 41 16.58 -0.49 -17.31
N HIS A 42 15.35 0.01 -17.20
CA HIS A 42 15.03 1.18 -16.41
C HIS A 42 14.66 0.86 -14.96
N ILE A 43 14.36 -0.41 -14.67
CA ILE A 43 13.97 -0.87 -13.32
C ILE A 43 15.23 -1.16 -12.50
N LEU A 44 15.25 -0.75 -11.24
CA LEU A 44 16.34 -1.08 -10.30
C LEU A 44 16.47 -2.59 -10.10
N SER A 45 17.69 -3.09 -10.00
CA SER A 45 17.93 -4.46 -9.55
C SER A 45 17.59 -4.62 -8.07
N TYR A 46 17.48 -5.85 -7.57
CA TYR A 46 17.26 -6.07 -6.14
C TYR A 46 18.46 -5.60 -5.31
N GLU A 47 19.67 -5.78 -5.80
CA GLU A 47 20.90 -5.33 -5.15
C GLU A 47 20.92 -3.80 -5.03
N GLU A 48 20.52 -3.07 -6.07
CA GLU A 48 20.38 -1.62 -6.03
C GLU A 48 19.32 -1.18 -5.01
N ILE A 49 18.20 -1.90 -4.91
CA ILE A 49 17.15 -1.62 -3.93
C ILE A 49 17.64 -1.93 -2.51
N LEU A 50 18.37 -3.03 -2.30
CA LEU A 50 18.93 -3.38 -0.99
C LEU A 50 19.95 -2.35 -0.51
N LEU A 51 20.83 -1.86 -1.40
CA LEU A 51 21.76 -0.80 -1.08
C LEU A 51 21.04 0.50 -0.65
N PHE A 52 19.96 0.85 -1.33
CA PHE A 52 19.11 1.98 -0.93
C PHE A 52 18.42 1.73 0.42
N ALA A 53 17.93 0.51 0.65
CA ALA A 53 17.27 0.12 1.90
C ALA A 53 18.26 0.16 3.09
N GLU A 54 19.49 -0.29 2.91
CA GLU A 54 20.59 -0.19 3.89
C GLU A 54 20.86 1.26 4.27
N ALA A 55 20.94 2.17 3.29
CA ALA A 55 21.11 3.60 3.54
C ALA A 55 19.92 4.18 4.32
N CYS A 56 18.70 3.75 4.03
CA CYS A 56 17.52 4.15 4.79
C CYS A 56 17.55 3.65 6.24
N LEU A 57 17.95 2.39 6.46
CA LEU A 57 18.06 1.79 7.78
C LEU A 57 19.06 2.55 8.67
N ALA A 58 20.21 2.96 8.11
CA ALA A 58 21.21 3.77 8.81
C ALA A 58 20.67 5.15 9.28
N LEU A 59 19.61 5.64 8.67
CA LEU A 59 18.89 6.87 9.05
C LEU A 59 17.63 6.62 9.87
N GLY A 60 17.46 5.42 10.47
CA GLY A 60 16.38 5.10 11.38
C GLY A 60 15.05 4.72 10.71
N VAL A 61 15.08 4.33 9.43
CA VAL A 61 13.93 3.73 8.74
C VAL A 61 13.90 2.25 9.07
N THR A 62 13.00 1.82 9.95
CA THR A 62 12.98 0.43 10.48
C THR A 62 11.87 -0.44 9.89
N LYS A 63 10.89 0.19 9.23
CA LYS A 63 9.74 -0.49 8.63
C LYS A 63 9.81 -0.44 7.11
N VAL A 64 9.57 -1.57 6.45
CA VAL A 64 9.56 -1.63 4.98
C VAL A 64 8.31 -2.36 4.48
N ARG A 65 7.77 -1.87 3.36
CA ARG A 65 6.69 -2.54 2.66
C ARG A 65 7.07 -2.79 1.21
N VAL A 66 7.08 -4.04 0.84
CA VAL A 66 7.27 -4.48 -0.53
C VAL A 66 5.95 -4.32 -1.29
N THR A 67 5.99 -3.57 -2.36
CA THR A 67 4.85 -3.30 -3.24
C THR A 67 5.32 -3.32 -4.71
N GLY A 68 4.49 -2.79 -5.59
CA GLY A 68 4.80 -2.60 -7.00
C GLY A 68 3.54 -2.21 -7.76
N GLY A 69 3.44 -2.67 -9.00
CA GLY A 69 2.16 -3.05 -9.55
C GLY A 69 1.66 -4.27 -8.78
N GLU A 70 2.27 -5.44 -9.04
CA GLU A 70 2.11 -6.63 -8.19
C GLU A 70 3.50 -7.21 -7.89
N PRO A 71 3.95 -7.22 -6.62
CA PRO A 71 5.31 -7.65 -6.28
C PRO A 71 5.59 -9.11 -6.64
N LEU A 72 4.59 -9.99 -6.51
CA LEU A 72 4.76 -11.43 -6.75
C LEU A 72 4.98 -11.79 -8.24
N VAL A 73 4.76 -10.87 -9.18
CA VAL A 73 5.11 -11.11 -10.59
C VAL A 73 6.61 -10.96 -10.87
N ARG A 74 7.35 -10.30 -9.95
CA ARG A 74 8.81 -10.15 -10.10
C ARG A 74 9.53 -11.36 -9.52
N ARG A 75 10.20 -12.13 -10.38
CA ARG A 75 10.98 -13.31 -9.95
C ARG A 75 12.02 -12.92 -8.90
N GLY A 76 12.14 -13.76 -7.86
CA GLY A 76 13.10 -13.55 -6.77
C GLY A 76 12.58 -12.62 -5.66
N VAL A 77 11.32 -12.20 -5.66
CA VAL A 77 10.78 -11.33 -4.60
C VAL A 77 10.79 -12.00 -3.23
N VAL A 78 10.62 -13.31 -3.14
CA VAL A 78 10.72 -14.07 -1.89
C VAL A 78 12.13 -13.97 -1.32
N TRP A 79 13.17 -14.21 -2.13
CA TRP A 79 14.57 -14.00 -1.74
C TRP A 79 14.81 -12.54 -1.29
N PHE A 80 14.27 -11.57 -2.02
CA PHE A 80 14.43 -10.17 -1.67
C PHE A 80 13.82 -9.83 -0.30
N VAL A 81 12.67 -10.42 0.06
CA VAL A 81 12.08 -10.29 1.40
C VAL A 81 13.03 -10.81 2.46
N GLY A 82 13.65 -11.98 2.25
CA GLY A 82 14.66 -12.54 3.16
C GLY A 82 15.85 -11.60 3.34
N GLN A 83 16.35 -11.01 2.25
CA GLN A 83 17.46 -10.06 2.32
C GLN A 83 17.13 -8.79 3.12
N LEU A 84 15.89 -8.29 3.04
CA LEU A 84 15.44 -7.17 3.87
C LEU A 84 15.41 -7.52 5.36
N LYS A 85 15.04 -8.77 5.72
CA LYS A 85 15.12 -9.27 7.11
C LYS A 85 16.57 -9.40 7.57
N GLU A 86 17.44 -9.92 6.73
CA GLU A 86 18.87 -10.05 7.02
C GLU A 86 19.56 -8.69 7.22
N LEU A 87 19.13 -7.64 6.51
CA LEU A 87 19.58 -6.26 6.72
C LEU A 87 19.20 -5.71 8.11
N GLY A 88 18.17 -6.28 8.76
CA GLY A 88 17.74 -5.89 10.10
C GLY A 88 16.51 -5.00 10.18
N PHE A 89 15.67 -4.96 9.14
CA PHE A 89 14.36 -4.30 9.24
C PHE A 89 13.49 -4.99 10.27
N GLU A 90 12.90 -4.21 11.18
CA GLU A 90 12.04 -4.70 12.26
C GLU A 90 10.70 -5.23 11.73
N ASP A 91 10.13 -4.56 10.73
CA ASP A 91 8.82 -4.85 10.16
C ASP A 91 8.90 -4.89 8.63
N VAL A 92 8.94 -6.10 8.06
CA VAL A 92 8.93 -6.35 6.61
C VAL A 92 7.54 -6.83 6.20
N THR A 93 6.83 -6.00 5.46
CA THR A 93 5.46 -6.28 5.05
C THR A 93 5.32 -6.30 3.53
N MET A 94 4.26 -6.94 3.03
CA MET A 94 3.94 -6.96 1.60
C MET A 94 2.51 -6.50 1.35
N THR A 95 2.28 -5.83 0.21
CA THR A 95 0.93 -5.64 -0.34
C THR A 95 0.85 -6.38 -1.66
N THR A 96 -0.15 -7.23 -1.82
CA THR A 96 -0.37 -8.07 -3.00
C THR A 96 -1.84 -8.10 -3.40
N ASN A 97 -2.12 -8.39 -4.66
CA ASN A 97 -3.47 -8.68 -5.15
C ASN A 97 -3.92 -10.14 -4.91
N GLY A 98 -3.07 -10.96 -4.28
CA GLY A 98 -3.39 -12.32 -3.87
C GLY A 98 -3.30 -13.38 -4.96
N PHE A 99 -3.26 -13.05 -6.24
CA PHE A 99 -3.34 -14.04 -7.33
C PHE A 99 -2.21 -15.07 -7.34
N LEU A 100 -0.98 -14.64 -7.01
CA LEU A 100 0.20 -15.51 -6.93
C LEU A 100 0.59 -15.86 -5.48
N LEU A 101 -0.26 -15.49 -4.50
CA LEU A 101 0.11 -15.57 -3.10
C LEU A 101 0.22 -17.02 -2.63
N GLU A 102 -0.75 -17.87 -2.92
CA GLU A 102 -0.77 -19.26 -2.48
C GLU A 102 0.51 -20.01 -2.89
N GLU A 103 0.95 -19.81 -4.14
CA GLU A 103 2.17 -20.44 -4.70
C GLU A 103 3.47 -19.97 -4.03
N ASN A 104 3.45 -18.79 -3.37
CA ASN A 104 4.63 -18.18 -2.73
C ASN A 104 4.53 -18.16 -1.20
N LEU A 105 3.43 -18.62 -0.61
CA LEU A 105 3.08 -18.40 0.79
C LEU A 105 4.12 -18.99 1.74
N ASP A 106 4.47 -20.28 1.57
CA ASP A 106 5.46 -20.96 2.40
C ASP A 106 6.82 -20.25 2.30
N GLY A 107 7.24 -19.91 1.09
CA GLY A 107 8.50 -19.21 0.88
C GLY A 107 8.54 -17.82 1.53
N LEU A 108 7.43 -17.08 1.54
CA LEU A 108 7.31 -15.78 2.21
C LEU A 108 7.39 -15.92 3.75
N VAL A 109 6.77 -16.97 4.30
CA VAL A 109 6.88 -17.31 5.73
C VAL A 109 8.33 -17.66 6.09
N GLU A 110 8.96 -18.55 5.33
CA GLU A 110 10.36 -18.96 5.51
C GLU A 110 11.34 -17.77 5.37
N ALA A 111 11.06 -16.85 4.45
CA ALA A 111 11.85 -15.62 4.27
C ALA A 111 11.66 -14.61 5.42
N GLY A 112 10.75 -14.86 6.36
CA GLY A 112 10.51 -14.02 7.52
C GLY A 112 9.65 -12.78 7.23
N LEU A 113 8.73 -12.85 6.26
CA LEU A 113 7.71 -11.81 6.09
C LEU A 113 6.89 -11.70 7.38
N ASP A 114 6.75 -10.50 7.94
CA ASP A 114 6.04 -10.31 9.21
C ASP A 114 4.52 -10.25 9.02
N ARG A 115 4.05 -9.51 8.01
CA ARG A 115 2.62 -9.27 7.79
C ARG A 115 2.30 -9.08 6.31
N ILE A 116 1.06 -9.35 5.95
CA ILE A 116 0.58 -9.21 4.58
C ILE A 116 -0.70 -8.38 4.49
N ASN A 117 -0.77 -7.56 3.44
CA ASN A 117 -2.01 -6.89 3.03
C ASN A 117 -2.43 -7.47 1.68
N ILE A 118 -3.66 -7.96 1.61
CA ILE A 118 -4.23 -8.50 0.37
C ILE A 118 -5.32 -7.54 -0.11
N SER A 119 -5.28 -7.18 -1.38
CA SER A 119 -6.28 -6.30 -1.98
C SER A 119 -7.45 -7.14 -2.47
N LEU A 120 -8.66 -6.86 -1.94
CA LEU A 120 -9.91 -7.49 -2.36
C LEU A 120 -11.04 -6.47 -2.24
N ASP A 121 -11.56 -6.01 -3.37
CA ASP A 121 -12.55 -4.91 -3.40
C ASP A 121 -14.00 -5.39 -3.29
N THR A 122 -14.28 -6.69 -3.46
CA THR A 122 -15.63 -7.26 -3.50
C THR A 122 -15.62 -8.77 -3.20
N LEU A 123 -16.70 -9.29 -2.68
CA LEU A 123 -16.94 -10.72 -2.47
C LEU A 123 -17.71 -11.38 -3.63
N GLN A 124 -18.12 -10.60 -4.63
CA GLN A 124 -18.86 -11.07 -5.79
C GLN A 124 -17.94 -11.29 -6.99
N PRO A 125 -17.87 -12.54 -7.54
CA PRO A 125 -16.98 -12.85 -8.66
C PRO A 125 -17.17 -11.96 -9.91
N GLU A 126 -18.42 -11.60 -10.22
CA GLU A 126 -18.76 -10.74 -11.36
C GLU A 126 -18.26 -9.32 -11.16
N LYS A 127 -18.43 -8.75 -9.96
CA LYS A 127 -17.89 -7.43 -9.62
C LYS A 127 -16.36 -7.45 -9.56
N PHE A 128 -15.77 -8.53 -9.03
CA PHE A 128 -14.33 -8.72 -9.06
C PHE A 128 -13.79 -8.70 -10.49
N ALA A 129 -14.43 -9.44 -11.40
CA ALA A 129 -14.06 -9.45 -12.80
C ALA A 129 -14.24 -8.07 -13.46
N PHE A 130 -15.29 -7.34 -13.09
CA PHE A 130 -15.53 -5.96 -13.56
C PHE A 130 -14.44 -5.01 -13.07
N ILE A 131 -14.15 -5.00 -11.76
CA ILE A 131 -13.17 -4.07 -11.13
C ILE A 131 -11.75 -4.35 -11.62
N THR A 132 -11.33 -5.63 -11.59
CA THR A 132 -9.94 -6.03 -11.87
C THR A 132 -9.66 -6.31 -13.34
N ARG A 133 -10.72 -6.43 -14.16
CA ARG A 133 -10.69 -6.91 -15.56
C ARG A 133 -10.08 -8.31 -15.68
N ARG A 134 -10.25 -9.14 -14.64
CA ARG A 134 -9.74 -10.53 -14.58
C ARG A 134 -10.72 -11.41 -13.80
N ASN A 135 -10.94 -12.62 -14.24
CA ASN A 135 -11.85 -13.57 -13.58
C ASN A 135 -11.04 -14.55 -12.69
N HIS A 136 -10.52 -14.04 -11.58
CA HIS A 136 -9.65 -14.80 -10.66
C HIS A 136 -10.08 -14.72 -9.19
N PHE A 137 -11.35 -14.39 -8.92
CA PHE A 137 -11.86 -14.22 -7.56
C PHE A 137 -11.55 -15.42 -6.67
N GLN A 138 -11.93 -16.65 -7.11
CA GLN A 138 -11.76 -17.84 -6.29
C GLN A 138 -10.31 -18.08 -5.89
N LYS A 139 -9.36 -17.91 -6.82
CA LYS A 139 -7.93 -18.07 -6.53
C LYS A 139 -7.43 -17.07 -5.48
N VAL A 140 -7.94 -15.83 -5.51
CA VAL A 140 -7.57 -14.80 -4.51
C VAL A 140 -8.22 -15.13 -3.16
N TRP A 141 -9.47 -15.57 -3.15
CA TRP A 141 -10.16 -15.98 -1.93
C TRP A 141 -9.48 -17.17 -1.26
N ASP A 142 -9.14 -18.22 -2.02
CA ASP A 142 -8.44 -19.40 -1.51
C ASP A 142 -7.07 -19.01 -0.91
N ALA A 143 -6.34 -18.10 -1.56
CA ALA A 143 -5.09 -17.58 -1.02
C ALA A 143 -5.26 -16.78 0.28
N ILE A 144 -6.35 -16.03 0.44
CA ILE A 144 -6.69 -15.35 1.70
C ILE A 144 -6.92 -16.39 2.81
N MET A 145 -7.75 -17.40 2.54
CA MET A 145 -8.05 -18.43 3.52
C MET A 145 -6.81 -19.25 3.91
N ALA A 146 -5.96 -19.62 2.93
CA ALA A 146 -4.69 -20.28 3.20
C ALA A 146 -3.76 -19.41 4.06
N THR A 147 -3.77 -18.09 3.86
CA THR A 147 -2.92 -17.17 4.64
C THR A 147 -3.33 -17.11 6.11
N LEU A 148 -4.61 -17.30 6.45
CA LEU A 148 -5.09 -17.32 7.84
C LEU A 148 -4.53 -18.50 8.64
N GLU A 149 -4.10 -19.56 7.97
CA GLU A 149 -3.51 -20.75 8.59
C GLU A 149 -1.99 -20.60 8.80
N THR A 150 -1.41 -19.45 8.47
CA THR A 150 0.03 -19.17 8.58
C THR A 150 0.35 -18.21 9.72
N PRO A 151 1.63 -18.07 10.11
CA PRO A 151 2.07 -17.05 11.07
C PRO A 151 1.96 -15.60 10.59
N LEU A 152 1.57 -15.33 9.33
CA LEU A 152 1.45 -13.97 8.76
C LEU A 152 0.25 -13.21 9.35
N SER A 153 0.28 -12.97 10.63
CA SER A 153 -0.80 -12.34 11.39
C SER A 153 -0.45 -10.89 11.80
N PRO A 154 -1.45 -10.00 11.77
CA PRO A 154 -2.81 -10.19 11.25
C PRO A 154 -2.86 -10.14 9.71
N VAL A 155 -3.71 -10.99 9.12
CA VAL A 155 -4.07 -10.89 7.69
C VAL A 155 -4.93 -9.65 7.49
N LYS A 156 -4.52 -8.76 6.57
CA LYS A 156 -5.23 -7.50 6.33
C LYS A 156 -5.79 -7.47 4.92
N ILE A 157 -7.11 -7.33 4.82
CA ILE A 157 -7.83 -7.13 3.55
C ILE A 157 -8.01 -5.63 3.36
N ASN A 158 -7.61 -5.12 2.20
CA ASN A 158 -7.86 -3.74 1.81
C ASN A 158 -8.83 -3.70 0.62
N ALA A 159 -9.89 -2.91 0.74
CA ALA A 159 -10.86 -2.65 -0.31
C ALA A 159 -10.94 -1.16 -0.60
N VAL A 160 -10.97 -0.76 -1.86
CA VAL A 160 -11.27 0.63 -2.25
C VAL A 160 -12.79 0.77 -2.35
N ALA A 161 -13.38 1.64 -1.52
CA ALA A 161 -14.81 1.89 -1.56
C ALA A 161 -15.21 2.74 -2.77
N MET A 162 -16.17 2.26 -3.56
CA MET A 162 -16.64 2.93 -4.77
C MET A 162 -18.16 2.90 -4.85
N ARG A 163 -18.78 4.10 -4.83
CA ARG A 163 -20.23 4.27 -4.89
C ARG A 163 -20.81 3.68 -6.18
N GLY A 164 -21.89 2.90 -6.03
CA GLY A 164 -22.57 2.23 -7.13
C GLY A 164 -21.80 1.06 -7.76
N ILE A 165 -20.70 0.64 -7.14
CA ILE A 165 -19.90 -0.51 -7.59
C ILE A 165 -19.84 -1.59 -6.52
N ASN A 166 -19.27 -1.29 -5.34
CA ASN A 166 -19.09 -2.24 -4.24
C ASN A 166 -19.56 -1.69 -2.89
N ASP A 167 -20.20 -0.55 -2.86
CA ASP A 167 -20.69 0.09 -1.64
C ASP A 167 -21.89 -0.64 -1.00
N ASP A 168 -22.56 -1.50 -1.74
CA ASP A 168 -23.58 -2.42 -1.25
C ASP A 168 -23.01 -3.64 -0.50
N GLU A 169 -21.67 -3.88 -0.56
CA GLU A 169 -21.00 -4.99 0.11
C GLU A 169 -20.24 -4.58 1.38
N ILE A 170 -20.31 -3.31 1.80
CA ILE A 170 -19.56 -2.82 2.97
C ILE A 170 -19.86 -3.66 4.20
N SER A 171 -21.13 -3.91 4.49
CA SER A 171 -21.54 -4.69 5.66
C SER A 171 -21.20 -6.18 5.52
N GLU A 172 -21.30 -6.75 4.31
CA GLU A 172 -20.93 -8.14 4.07
C GLU A 172 -19.42 -8.36 4.26
N MET A 173 -18.60 -7.45 3.73
CA MET A 173 -17.15 -7.47 3.96
C MET A 173 -16.80 -7.24 5.45
N ALA A 174 -17.51 -6.33 6.13
CA ALA A 174 -17.33 -6.12 7.57
C ALA A 174 -17.67 -7.37 8.38
N ARG A 175 -18.67 -8.16 7.97
CA ARG A 175 -19.07 -9.43 8.60
C ARG A 175 -17.92 -10.45 8.64
N LEU A 176 -17.00 -10.43 7.69
CA LEU A 176 -15.81 -11.30 7.73
C LEU A 176 -15.00 -11.14 9.01
N THR A 177 -15.03 -9.96 9.64
CA THR A 177 -14.31 -9.71 10.90
C THR A 177 -14.99 -10.37 12.11
N LEU A 178 -16.28 -10.76 12.00
CA LEU A 178 -17.00 -11.53 12.99
C LEU A 178 -16.70 -13.02 12.88
N GLU A 179 -16.34 -13.49 11.68
CA GLU A 179 -16.13 -14.90 11.35
C GLU A 179 -14.66 -15.30 11.43
N TYR A 180 -13.76 -14.39 11.03
CA TYR A 180 -12.34 -14.68 10.88
C TYR A 180 -11.46 -13.64 11.61
N PRO A 181 -10.26 -14.05 12.12
CA PRO A 181 -9.31 -13.13 12.76
C PRO A 181 -8.54 -12.30 11.73
N MET A 182 -9.27 -11.62 10.85
CA MET A 182 -8.69 -10.74 9.82
C MET A 182 -9.07 -9.28 10.04
N HIS A 183 -8.26 -8.37 9.51
CA HIS A 183 -8.52 -6.95 9.53
C HIS A 183 -9.06 -6.52 8.16
N VAL A 184 -10.34 -6.18 8.06
CA VAL A 184 -10.95 -5.65 6.84
C VAL A 184 -10.93 -4.12 6.89
N ARG A 185 -10.32 -3.48 5.87
CA ARG A 185 -10.17 -2.04 5.84
C ARG A 185 -10.61 -1.47 4.50
N PHE A 186 -11.53 -0.55 4.55
CA PHE A 186 -11.90 0.23 3.39
C PHE A 186 -11.02 1.47 3.24
N ILE A 187 -10.61 1.73 2.02
CA ILE A 187 -9.82 2.89 1.62
C ILE A 187 -10.71 3.81 0.79
N GLU A 188 -10.77 5.08 1.15
CA GLU A 188 -11.40 6.07 0.29
C GLU A 188 -10.74 6.11 -1.08
N LEU A 189 -11.55 6.15 -2.13
CA LEU A 189 -11.05 6.38 -3.48
C LEU A 189 -10.28 7.70 -3.51
N MET A 190 -9.11 7.69 -4.14
CA MET A 190 -8.27 8.88 -4.30
C MET A 190 -8.37 9.42 -5.73
N PRO A 191 -8.30 10.75 -5.92
CA PRO A 191 -8.32 11.37 -7.24
C PRO A 191 -6.98 11.18 -7.97
N LEU A 192 -6.79 10.00 -8.56
CA LEU A 192 -5.60 9.59 -9.30
C LEU A 192 -5.99 9.16 -10.73
N ASN A 193 -5.02 8.87 -11.57
CA ASN A 193 -5.20 8.26 -12.91
C ASN A 193 -5.94 9.12 -13.96
N GLY A 194 -5.60 10.41 -14.04
CA GLY A 194 -6.01 11.22 -15.19
C GLY A 194 -7.49 11.62 -15.22
N ASP A 195 -8.18 11.57 -14.08
CA ASP A 195 -9.49 12.19 -13.92
C ASP A 195 -9.33 13.72 -13.82
N THR A 196 -9.13 14.34 -14.98
CA THR A 196 -8.69 15.74 -15.10
C THR A 196 -9.67 16.76 -14.54
N ASP A 197 -10.98 16.45 -14.57
CA ASP A 197 -12.04 17.30 -14.02
C ASP A 197 -12.60 16.78 -12.69
N GLY A 198 -12.11 15.63 -12.20
CA GLY A 198 -12.56 15.01 -10.97
C GLY A 198 -14.01 14.52 -11.00
N SER A 199 -14.66 14.47 -12.17
CA SER A 199 -16.07 14.08 -12.28
C SER A 199 -16.29 12.62 -11.90
N ARG A 200 -15.43 11.73 -12.39
CA ARG A 200 -15.45 10.31 -12.06
C ARG A 200 -15.16 10.08 -10.58
N PHE A 201 -14.15 10.74 -10.04
CA PHE A 201 -13.83 10.68 -8.62
C PHE A 201 -15.04 11.07 -7.78
N ARG A 202 -15.66 12.26 -8.04
CA ARG A 202 -16.82 12.74 -7.27
C ARG A 202 -18.02 11.80 -7.34
N SER A 203 -18.23 11.13 -8.47
CA SER A 203 -19.36 10.19 -8.63
C SER A 203 -19.16 8.86 -7.87
N LEU A 204 -17.93 8.43 -7.68
CA LEU A 204 -17.58 7.15 -7.04
C LEU A 204 -17.17 7.29 -5.57
N PHE A 205 -16.87 8.50 -5.11
CA PHE A 205 -16.34 8.74 -3.78
C PHE A 205 -17.33 8.43 -2.66
N ILE A 206 -16.85 7.76 -1.63
CA ILE A 206 -17.56 7.50 -0.37
C ILE A 206 -16.65 7.92 0.77
N PRO A 207 -17.08 8.84 1.67
CA PRO A 207 -16.27 9.22 2.82
C PRO A 207 -16.22 8.09 3.87
N GLY A 208 -15.10 7.98 4.58
CA GLY A 208 -14.90 6.94 5.58
C GLY A 208 -15.98 6.89 6.65
N ARG A 209 -16.55 8.04 7.04
CA ARG A 209 -17.66 8.09 7.99
C ARG A 209 -18.89 7.33 7.49
N GLU A 210 -19.28 7.53 6.23
CA GLU A 210 -20.42 6.82 5.63
C GLU A 210 -20.16 5.29 5.58
N ILE A 211 -18.90 4.87 5.35
CA ILE A 211 -18.52 3.45 5.38
C ILE A 211 -18.75 2.85 6.78
N LEU A 212 -18.34 3.56 7.82
CA LEU A 212 -18.56 3.14 9.20
C LEU A 212 -20.03 3.08 9.55
N ASP A 213 -20.80 4.13 9.20
CA ASP A 213 -22.23 4.22 9.49
C ASP A 213 -23.00 3.04 8.87
N ARG A 214 -22.72 2.69 7.61
CA ARG A 214 -23.36 1.54 6.92
C ARG A 214 -23.03 0.20 7.59
N ALA A 215 -21.78 -0.01 8.02
CA ALA A 215 -21.41 -1.22 8.73
C ALA A 215 -22.10 -1.32 10.10
N GLN A 216 -22.22 -0.21 10.83
CA GLN A 216 -22.91 -0.15 12.13
C GLN A 216 -24.41 -0.38 12.01
N GLU A 217 -25.07 0.16 11.00
CA GLU A 217 -26.51 0.00 10.77
C GLU A 217 -26.92 -1.47 10.68
N GLU A 218 -26.08 -2.31 10.09
CA GLU A 218 -26.40 -3.75 9.90
C GLU A 218 -25.82 -4.68 10.95
N LEU A 219 -24.65 -4.35 11.50
CA LEU A 219 -23.87 -5.28 12.33
C LEU A 219 -23.80 -4.86 13.80
N GLY A 220 -24.28 -3.68 14.14
CA GLY A 220 -24.27 -3.13 15.49
C GLY A 220 -23.07 -2.24 15.78
N ASP A 221 -22.87 -1.92 17.05
CA ASP A 221 -21.90 -0.91 17.48
C ASP A 221 -20.44 -1.29 17.19
N LEU A 222 -19.69 -0.31 16.70
CA LEU A 222 -18.25 -0.36 16.47
C LEU A 222 -17.51 0.39 17.57
N GLY A 223 -16.80 -0.35 18.43
CA GLY A 223 -15.91 0.24 19.42
C GLY A 223 -14.56 0.63 18.78
N PRO A 224 -14.04 1.87 19.02
CA PRO A 224 -12.73 2.26 18.50
C PRO A 224 -11.60 1.47 19.16
N ILE A 225 -10.54 1.20 18.39
CA ILE A 225 -9.31 0.57 18.89
C ILE A 225 -8.20 1.62 18.92
N GLU A 226 -7.48 1.68 20.04
CA GLU A 226 -6.31 2.55 20.16
C GLU A 226 -5.21 2.09 19.21
N LYS A 227 -4.60 3.05 18.50
CA LYS A 227 -3.53 2.77 17.53
C LYS A 227 -2.23 2.43 18.25
N GLU A 228 -1.67 1.27 18.00
CA GLU A 228 -0.31 0.92 18.43
C GLU A 228 0.75 1.83 17.78
N ASP A 229 0.60 2.09 16.48
CA ASP A 229 1.43 3.04 15.73
C ASP A 229 0.62 4.28 15.37
N PRO A 230 0.90 5.45 15.99
CA PRO A 230 0.21 6.70 15.67
C PRO A 230 0.31 7.11 14.18
N ALA A 231 1.34 6.65 13.47
CA ALA A 231 1.52 6.91 12.03
C ALA A 231 0.73 5.95 11.13
N ALA A 232 0.08 4.92 11.71
CA ALA A 232 -0.77 4.00 10.96
C ALA A 232 -1.90 4.77 10.25
N PRO A 233 -2.16 4.47 8.96
CA PRO A 233 -3.15 5.21 8.18
C PRO A 233 -4.60 4.85 8.52
N ALA A 234 -4.85 3.63 9.01
CA ALA A 234 -6.18 3.14 9.30
C ALA A 234 -6.64 3.60 10.70
N ASP A 235 -7.90 4.02 10.79
CA ASP A 235 -8.65 4.04 12.02
C ASP A 235 -9.38 2.71 12.12
N GLU A 236 -9.08 1.94 13.18
CA GLU A 236 -9.58 0.57 13.35
C GLU A 236 -10.61 0.51 14.48
N PHE A 237 -11.61 -0.34 14.29
CA PHE A 237 -12.75 -0.53 15.17
C PHE A 237 -13.00 -2.03 15.34
N LYS A 238 -13.78 -2.38 16.35
CA LYS A 238 -14.15 -3.77 16.62
C LYS A 238 -15.61 -3.88 16.95
N PHE A 239 -16.28 -4.84 16.34
CA PHE A 239 -17.60 -5.28 16.77
C PHE A 239 -17.49 -6.11 18.06
N GLU A 240 -18.52 -6.11 18.90
CA GLU A 240 -18.53 -6.89 20.11
C GLU A 240 -18.33 -8.39 19.81
N GLY A 241 -17.39 -9.02 20.49
CA GLY A 241 -17.06 -10.44 20.32
C GLY A 241 -16.35 -10.83 19.02
N ALA A 242 -16.08 -9.87 18.10
CA ALA A 242 -15.41 -10.18 16.84
C ALA A 242 -13.96 -10.66 17.06
N PRO A 243 -13.46 -11.70 16.40
CA PRO A 243 -12.04 -12.04 16.39
C PRO A 243 -11.20 -11.06 15.59
N GLY A 244 -11.75 -10.48 14.52
CA GLY A 244 -11.08 -9.53 13.62
C GLY A 244 -11.37 -8.06 13.94
N THR A 245 -10.93 -7.15 13.05
CA THR A 245 -11.17 -5.70 13.16
C THR A 245 -11.66 -5.12 11.83
N PHE A 246 -12.51 -4.12 11.92
CA PHE A 246 -12.99 -3.32 10.80
C PHE A 246 -12.35 -1.95 10.83
N GLY A 247 -12.02 -1.35 9.70
CA GLY A 247 -11.37 -0.05 9.70
C GLY A 247 -11.53 0.75 8.42
N VAL A 248 -11.18 2.03 8.51
CA VAL A 248 -11.18 2.94 7.37
C VAL A 248 -9.82 3.64 7.23
N ILE A 249 -9.44 3.91 5.99
CA ILE A 249 -8.30 4.74 5.64
C ILE A 249 -8.85 5.93 4.86
N THR A 250 -8.75 7.12 5.45
CA THR A 250 -9.41 8.35 5.04
C THR A 250 -8.42 9.41 4.51
N PRO A 251 -7.74 9.14 3.36
CA PRO A 251 -6.76 10.09 2.83
C PRO A 251 -7.38 11.37 2.28
N VAL A 252 -8.68 11.39 2.03
CA VAL A 252 -9.41 12.50 1.40
C VAL A 252 -10.25 13.26 2.41
N SER A 253 -11.17 12.58 3.13
CA SER A 253 -12.09 13.26 4.05
C SER A 253 -11.40 13.68 5.36
N GLU A 254 -10.49 12.84 5.90
CA GLU A 254 -9.76 13.09 7.14
C GLU A 254 -8.28 12.77 6.98
N PRO A 255 -7.50 13.62 6.28
CA PRO A 255 -6.11 13.32 5.94
C PRO A 255 -5.21 13.18 7.17
N PHE A 256 -4.49 12.07 7.26
CA PHE A 256 -3.53 11.78 8.33
C PHE A 256 -2.11 12.30 8.04
N CYS A 257 -1.98 13.37 7.24
CA CYS A 257 -0.69 13.93 6.76
C CYS A 257 0.21 14.38 7.90
N ALA A 258 -0.35 14.94 8.98
CA ALA A 258 0.43 15.40 10.14
C ALA A 258 1.23 14.29 10.83
N ARG A 259 0.83 13.03 10.68
CA ARG A 259 1.46 11.84 11.29
C ARG A 259 2.18 10.96 10.27
N CYS A 260 2.30 11.40 9.01
CA CYS A 260 2.80 10.55 7.93
C CYS A 260 4.32 10.38 7.99
N SER A 261 4.78 9.16 8.28
CA SER A 261 6.19 8.77 8.37
C SER A 261 6.77 8.14 7.08
N ARG A 262 6.04 8.18 5.96
CA ARG A 262 6.31 7.36 4.79
C ARG A 262 7.16 8.05 3.73
N LEU A 263 8.11 7.29 3.18
CA LEU A 263 8.79 7.54 1.91
C LEU A 263 8.47 6.40 0.94
N ARG A 264 8.58 6.66 -0.36
CA ARG A 264 8.35 5.67 -1.40
C ARG A 264 9.52 5.64 -2.37
N LEU A 265 10.04 4.45 -2.66
CA LEU A 265 10.96 4.20 -3.76
C LEU A 265 10.16 3.61 -4.92
N THR A 266 10.23 4.26 -6.07
CA THR A 266 9.63 3.72 -7.31
C THR A 266 10.55 2.70 -7.96
N ALA A 267 9.99 1.82 -8.79
CA ALA A 267 10.75 0.77 -9.45
C ALA A 267 11.84 1.32 -10.40
N ASP A 268 11.66 2.52 -10.94
CA ASP A 268 12.60 3.21 -11.84
C ASP A 268 13.65 4.08 -11.11
N GLY A 269 13.69 4.02 -9.76
CA GLY A 269 14.74 4.68 -8.96
C GLY A 269 14.50 6.16 -8.69
N LYS A 270 13.26 6.49 -8.27
CA LYS A 270 12.91 7.81 -7.76
C LYS A 270 12.33 7.71 -6.36
N ILE A 271 12.58 8.70 -5.53
CA ILE A 271 11.93 8.83 -4.24
C ILE A 271 10.71 9.72 -4.39
N HIS A 272 9.56 9.20 -4.00
CA HIS A 272 8.28 9.92 -4.02
C HIS A 272 7.88 10.27 -2.57
N PRO A 273 8.00 11.53 -2.15
CA PRO A 273 7.79 11.92 -0.76
C PRO A 273 6.33 11.81 -0.30
N CYS A 274 5.38 11.97 -1.23
CA CYS A 274 3.96 11.92 -0.93
C CYS A 274 3.18 11.31 -2.10
N LEU A 275 2.30 10.33 -1.83
CA LEU A 275 1.44 9.68 -2.82
C LEU A 275 0.61 10.69 -3.62
N LEU A 276 0.22 11.76 -2.97
CA LEU A 276 -0.74 12.74 -3.47
C LEU A 276 -0.07 13.99 -4.10
N THR A 277 1.18 13.88 -4.54
CA THR A 277 1.92 14.93 -5.27
C THR A 277 2.65 14.33 -6.46
N ASP A 278 3.03 15.15 -7.44
CA ASP A 278 3.87 14.73 -8.58
C ASP A 278 5.37 14.95 -8.32
N LEU A 279 5.75 15.15 -7.04
CA LEU A 279 7.14 15.36 -6.66
C LEU A 279 7.93 14.06 -6.73
N ASP A 280 8.96 14.06 -7.55
CA ASP A 280 9.91 12.95 -7.68
C ASP A 280 11.33 13.44 -7.50
N VAL A 281 12.12 12.71 -6.71
CA VAL A 281 13.55 12.96 -6.56
C VAL A 281 14.30 11.74 -7.08
N PRO A 282 15.06 11.87 -8.19
CA PRO A 282 15.84 10.77 -8.73
C PRO A 282 16.94 10.37 -7.74
N VAL A 283 17.07 9.05 -7.51
CA VAL A 283 18.09 8.49 -6.60
C VAL A 283 19.00 7.48 -7.31
N LYS A 284 18.70 7.12 -8.55
CA LYS A 284 19.41 6.09 -9.31
C LYS A 284 20.90 6.39 -9.48
N ASP A 285 21.24 7.63 -9.78
CA ASP A 285 22.65 8.04 -9.95
C ASP A 285 23.41 8.00 -8.60
N ALA A 286 22.74 8.34 -7.49
CA ALA A 286 23.32 8.19 -6.16
C ALA A 286 23.58 6.73 -5.79
N ILE A 287 22.67 5.83 -6.12
CA ILE A 287 22.82 4.37 -5.92
C ILE A 287 24.02 3.83 -6.71
N ARG A 288 24.27 4.37 -7.90
CA ARG A 288 25.32 3.92 -8.84
C ARG A 288 26.63 4.69 -8.72
N SER A 289 26.75 5.60 -7.76
CA SER A 289 27.96 6.38 -7.55
C SER A 289 29.10 5.54 -6.92
N GLU A 290 30.32 6.08 -6.91
CA GLU A 290 31.49 5.43 -6.30
C GLU A 290 31.34 5.25 -4.77
N ASP A 291 30.64 6.20 -4.11
CA ASP A 291 30.35 6.17 -2.68
C ASP A 291 28.82 6.30 -2.46
N PRO A 292 28.07 5.20 -2.62
CA PRO A 292 26.60 5.26 -2.72
C PRO A 292 25.92 5.63 -1.42
N ILE A 293 26.35 5.17 -0.25
CA ILE A 293 25.63 5.42 1.02
C ILE A 293 25.55 6.91 1.35
N PRO A 294 26.65 7.69 1.39
CA PRO A 294 26.57 9.13 1.59
C PRO A 294 25.80 9.88 0.49
N ALA A 295 25.91 9.44 -0.77
CA ALA A 295 25.17 10.02 -1.87
C ALA A 295 23.66 9.82 -1.71
N ILE A 296 23.21 8.61 -1.35
CA ILE A 296 21.80 8.29 -1.05
C ILE A 296 21.31 9.10 0.15
N HIS A 297 22.10 9.18 1.23
CA HIS A 297 21.74 9.99 2.40
C HIS A 297 21.45 11.45 2.04
N LYS A 298 22.29 12.05 1.19
CA LYS A 298 22.05 13.42 0.71
C LYS A 298 20.70 13.55 0.02
N VAL A 299 20.37 12.62 -0.89
CA VAL A 299 19.08 12.61 -1.61
C VAL A 299 17.91 12.39 -0.65
N LEU A 300 18.06 11.50 0.36
CA LEU A 300 17.03 11.27 1.37
C LEU A 300 16.72 12.52 2.19
N TRP A 301 17.75 13.25 2.64
CA TRP A 301 17.56 14.52 3.36
C TRP A 301 16.93 15.60 2.49
N GLU A 302 17.33 15.72 1.23
CA GLU A 302 16.71 16.63 0.27
C GLU A 302 15.24 16.29 0.05
N THR A 303 14.91 15.01 -0.10
CA THR A 303 13.54 14.52 -0.25
C THR A 303 12.69 14.79 1.00
N ALA A 304 13.23 14.53 2.18
CA ALA A 304 12.54 14.77 3.45
C ALA A 304 12.24 16.27 3.61
N ARG A 305 13.17 17.14 3.22
CA ARG A 305 12.99 18.60 3.30
C ARG A 305 11.86 19.13 2.42
N ILE A 306 11.63 18.54 1.24
CA ILE A 306 10.59 18.97 0.30
C ILE A 306 9.25 18.24 0.50
N LYS A 307 9.19 17.28 1.44
CA LYS A 307 7.96 16.54 1.75
C LYS A 307 6.89 17.53 2.24
N PRO A 308 5.70 17.58 1.60
CA PRO A 308 4.68 18.56 1.95
C PRO A 308 4.06 18.30 3.31
N ALA A 309 3.56 19.34 3.97
CA ALA A 309 2.78 19.24 5.21
C ALA A 309 1.50 18.44 4.99
N ALA A 310 0.81 18.69 3.87
CA ALA A 310 -0.40 17.98 3.44
C ALA A 310 -0.31 17.61 1.96
N GLY A 311 -0.88 16.47 1.58
CA GLY A 311 -0.77 15.92 0.22
C GLY A 311 -1.92 16.26 -0.72
N LEU A 312 -3.02 16.84 -0.22
CA LEU A 312 -4.17 17.24 -1.02
C LEU A 312 -4.39 18.74 -0.95
N THR A 313 -4.10 19.41 -2.04
CA THR A 313 -4.98 20.42 -2.59
C THR A 313 -5.87 19.69 -3.58
N LEU A 314 -7.20 19.81 -3.46
CA LEU A 314 -8.17 19.19 -4.38
C LEU A 314 -7.79 19.49 -5.83
N PRO A 315 -7.98 18.56 -6.76
CA PRO A 315 -7.32 18.57 -8.05
C PRO A 315 -7.95 19.58 -9.00
N GLU A 316 -7.25 20.67 -9.24
CA GLU A 316 -7.35 21.37 -10.52
C GLU A 316 -6.32 20.83 -11.54
N GLU A 317 -5.42 19.93 -11.11
CA GLU A 317 -4.36 19.39 -11.96
C GLU A 317 -4.41 17.85 -11.94
N SER A 318 -4.55 17.26 -13.14
CA SER A 318 -4.48 15.81 -13.35
C SER A 318 -3.11 15.28 -13.00
N ARG A 319 -3.06 14.22 -12.19
CA ARG A 319 -1.81 13.52 -11.91
C ARG A 319 -1.49 12.56 -13.03
N ASN A 320 -0.30 12.71 -13.59
CA ASN A 320 0.15 11.96 -14.76
C ASN A 320 0.62 10.53 -14.45
N ARG A 321 0.53 10.08 -13.18
CA ARG A 321 1.02 8.75 -12.76
C ARG A 321 -0.09 7.85 -12.28
N THR A 322 0.05 6.58 -12.64
CA THR A 322 -0.82 5.51 -12.14
C THR A 322 -0.32 4.99 -10.80
N MET A 323 -1.22 4.42 -10.00
CA MET A 323 -0.88 3.83 -8.69
C MET A 323 0.22 2.76 -8.80
N SER A 324 0.20 1.95 -9.87
CA SER A 324 1.19 0.91 -10.11
C SER A 324 2.62 1.42 -10.30
N GLN A 325 2.78 2.67 -10.76
CA GLN A 325 4.09 3.29 -10.99
C GLN A 325 4.72 3.85 -9.71
N ILE A 326 3.90 4.15 -8.69
CA ILE A 326 4.34 4.80 -7.45
C ILE A 326 4.27 3.88 -6.22
N GLY A 327 3.98 2.60 -6.41
CA GLY A 327 3.91 1.62 -5.33
C GLY A 327 2.74 1.86 -4.40
N GLY A 328 1.56 1.88 -4.97
CA GLY A 328 0.25 2.19 -4.36
C GLY A 328 -0.11 1.46 -3.10
#